data_5bea7f9caa0dfa69e5d4b2da7f543212
#
_entry.id   5bea7f9caa0dfa69e5d4b2da7f543212
#
_cell.length_a   1.000
_cell.length_b   1.000
_cell.length_c   1.000
_cell.angle_alpha   90.00
_cell.angle_beta   90.00
_cell.angle_gamma   90.00
#
_symmetry.space_group_name_H-M   'P 1'
#
loop_
_entity.id
_entity.type
_entity.pdbx_description
1 polymer ?
#
loop_
_entity_poly.entity_id
_entity_poly.type
_entity_poly.pdbx_seq_one_letter_code
_entity_poly.pdbx_strand_id
1 'polypeptide(L)'
;MRQLIRIFCSDLIKLKRNFIILMHICMTLMGMGLFLWYYKVSGADNILKIVAYLQVIAIAFPLLSGVVCSMFVEQEYYAGSYKHMLTTSNPKYLTLISKYVILVCLGFVATLVSVLGFKFGISEDYFTFNFYMISILILIGCSLFEYILHLFLSLRFGKGASIGVGIVEMLLSALLLTGLGSGIWQYFPCAWGVRFITIWSSFSSSKTVEYIKVESIKSYQSIGLMCGFVTILAFVILCIWFSKWEGKKSEE
;
A
#
# COMPACT_ATOMS: atom_id res chain seq x y z
N MET A 1 0.76 2.89 -26.37
CA MET A 1 -0.44 3.21 -25.59
C MET A 1 -1.60 2.23 -25.82
N ARG A 2 -2.05 1.98 -27.05
CA ARG A 2 -3.16 1.03 -27.36
C ARG A 2 -2.94 -0.40 -26.83
N GLN A 3 -1.72 -0.90 -26.85
CA GLN A 3 -1.38 -2.25 -26.34
C GLN A 3 -1.54 -2.39 -24.83
N LEU A 4 -1.06 -1.40 -24.05
CA LEU A 4 -1.21 -1.37 -22.61
C LEU A 4 -2.69 -1.36 -22.19
N ILE A 5 -3.51 -0.55 -22.85
CA ILE A 5 -4.97 -0.49 -22.60
C ILE A 5 -5.63 -1.84 -22.86
N ARG A 6 -5.26 -2.55 -23.92
CA ARG A 6 -5.80 -3.89 -24.23
C ARG A 6 -5.44 -4.91 -23.15
N ILE A 7 -4.16 -4.90 -22.70
CA ILE A 7 -3.69 -5.79 -21.62
C ILE A 7 -4.45 -5.47 -20.34
N PHE A 8 -4.56 -4.19 -19.98
CA PHE A 8 -5.27 -3.72 -18.80
C PHE A 8 -6.76 -4.14 -18.78
N CYS A 9 -7.47 -3.94 -19.89
CA CYS A 9 -8.87 -4.38 -20.00
C CYS A 9 -9.00 -5.91 -19.88
N SER A 10 -8.09 -6.68 -20.46
CA SER A 10 -8.06 -8.14 -20.34
C SER A 10 -7.85 -8.57 -18.89
N ASP A 11 -6.91 -7.94 -18.18
CA ASP A 11 -6.62 -8.23 -16.77
C ASP A 11 -7.80 -7.85 -15.87
N LEU A 12 -8.50 -6.74 -16.13
CA LEU A 12 -9.71 -6.35 -15.41
C LEU A 12 -10.85 -7.38 -15.58
N ILE A 13 -11.03 -7.94 -16.77
CA ILE A 13 -12.06 -8.98 -17.01
C ILE A 13 -11.74 -10.23 -16.20
N LYS A 14 -10.46 -10.63 -16.09
CA LYS A 14 -10.03 -11.76 -15.27
C LYS A 14 -10.32 -11.53 -13.80
N LEU A 15 -10.15 -10.29 -13.31
CA LEU A 15 -10.41 -9.92 -11.92
C LEU A 15 -11.88 -10.03 -11.52
N LYS A 16 -12.82 -9.75 -12.43
CA LYS A 16 -14.28 -9.81 -12.15
C LYS A 16 -14.73 -11.18 -11.61
N ARG A 17 -13.98 -12.24 -11.90
CA ARG A 17 -14.25 -13.62 -11.45
C ARG A 17 -13.28 -14.07 -10.34
N ASN A 18 -12.51 -13.15 -9.75
CA ASN A 18 -11.48 -13.49 -8.80
C ASN A 18 -11.88 -13.08 -7.37
N PHE A 19 -11.46 -13.90 -6.42
CA PHE A 19 -11.63 -13.68 -4.99
C PHE A 19 -10.86 -12.43 -4.48
N ILE A 20 -9.89 -11.91 -5.23
CA ILE A 20 -9.08 -10.74 -4.85
C ILE A 20 -9.94 -9.51 -4.57
N ILE A 21 -10.94 -9.23 -5.40
CA ILE A 21 -11.85 -8.09 -5.18
C ILE A 21 -12.63 -8.28 -3.88
N LEU A 22 -13.16 -9.49 -3.66
CA LEU A 22 -13.89 -9.80 -2.43
C LEU A 22 -13.00 -9.65 -1.20
N MET A 23 -11.75 -10.10 -1.26
CA MET A 23 -10.77 -9.93 -0.18
C MET A 23 -10.53 -8.46 0.16
N HIS A 24 -10.34 -7.59 -0.85
CA HIS A 24 -10.18 -6.16 -0.60
C HIS A 24 -11.40 -5.57 0.11
N ILE A 25 -12.61 -5.90 -0.35
CA ILE A 25 -13.85 -5.41 0.24
C ILE A 25 -13.99 -5.94 1.68
N CYS A 26 -13.85 -7.24 1.89
CA CYS A 26 -14.01 -7.87 3.21
C CYS A 26 -12.99 -7.34 4.22
N MET A 27 -11.70 -7.26 3.87
CA MET A 27 -10.66 -6.76 4.76
C MET A 27 -10.91 -5.30 5.13
N THR A 28 -11.30 -4.48 4.15
CA THR A 28 -11.59 -3.05 4.36
C THR A 28 -12.79 -2.87 5.29
N LEU A 29 -13.91 -3.52 5.00
CA LEU A 29 -15.15 -3.38 5.79
C LEU A 29 -15.00 -3.98 7.19
N MET A 30 -14.34 -5.12 7.32
CA MET A 30 -14.09 -5.76 8.60
C MET A 30 -13.17 -4.91 9.48
N GLY A 31 -12.05 -4.42 8.94
CA GLY A 31 -11.14 -3.54 9.66
C GLY A 31 -11.84 -2.25 10.12
N MET A 32 -12.53 -1.56 9.21
CA MET A 32 -13.29 -0.36 9.53
C MET A 32 -14.38 -0.64 10.58
N GLY A 33 -15.15 -1.70 10.41
CA GLY A 33 -16.24 -2.05 11.33
C GLY A 33 -15.75 -2.38 12.73
N LEU A 34 -14.64 -3.12 12.86
CA LEU A 34 -14.01 -3.45 14.13
C LEU A 34 -13.56 -2.20 14.88
N PHE A 35 -12.91 -1.25 14.19
CA PHE A 35 -12.47 -0.01 14.82
C PHE A 35 -13.61 0.90 15.20
N LEU A 36 -14.65 1.05 14.36
CA LEU A 36 -15.83 1.82 14.70
C LEU A 36 -16.57 1.23 15.91
N TRP A 37 -16.69 -0.11 15.98
CA TRP A 37 -17.27 -0.80 17.13
C TRP A 37 -16.44 -0.57 18.40
N TYR A 38 -15.13 -0.80 18.34
CA TYR A 38 -14.21 -0.60 19.46
C TYR A 38 -14.26 0.83 19.98
N TYR A 39 -14.28 1.81 19.09
CA TYR A 39 -14.26 3.22 19.49
C TYR A 39 -15.59 3.75 20.03
N LYS A 40 -16.70 3.04 19.85
CA LYS A 40 -17.96 3.33 20.58
C LYS A 40 -17.85 3.03 22.08
N VAL A 41 -17.02 2.05 22.43
CA VAL A 41 -16.83 1.62 23.83
C VAL A 41 -15.61 2.29 24.46
N SER A 42 -14.65 2.71 23.66
CA SER A 42 -13.42 3.35 24.13
C SER A 42 -13.68 4.79 24.57
N GLY A 43 -13.22 5.15 25.78
CA GLY A 43 -13.21 6.53 26.32
C GLY A 43 -12.08 7.42 25.77
N ALA A 44 -11.31 6.97 24.76
CA ALA A 44 -10.21 7.77 24.20
C ALA A 44 -10.74 9.03 23.48
N ASP A 45 -9.89 10.07 23.39
CA ASP A 45 -10.18 11.27 22.62
C ASP A 45 -10.32 10.95 21.13
N ASN A 46 -11.29 11.58 20.45
CA ASN A 46 -11.61 11.30 19.07
C ASN A 46 -10.47 11.66 18.10
N ILE A 47 -9.64 12.66 18.41
CA ILE A 47 -8.43 12.95 17.63
C ILE A 47 -7.48 11.73 17.65
N LEU A 48 -7.25 11.17 18.84
CA LEU A 48 -6.39 9.98 18.99
C LEU A 48 -6.99 8.78 18.26
N LYS A 49 -8.31 8.59 18.30
CA LYS A 49 -9.00 7.50 17.58
C LYS A 49 -8.77 7.58 16.08
N ILE A 50 -8.93 8.80 15.50
CA ILE A 50 -8.74 9.01 14.05
C ILE A 50 -7.29 8.76 13.66
N VAL A 51 -6.33 9.33 14.40
CA VAL A 51 -4.90 9.16 14.12
C VAL A 51 -4.49 7.70 14.24
N ALA A 52 -4.90 7.02 15.32
CA ALA A 52 -4.59 5.61 15.54
C ALA A 52 -5.15 4.72 14.43
N TYR A 53 -6.37 5.00 13.96
CA TYR A 53 -6.95 4.25 12.84
C TYR A 53 -6.13 4.39 11.55
N LEU A 54 -5.73 5.61 11.19
CA LEU A 54 -4.89 5.84 10.02
C LEU A 54 -3.51 5.20 10.15
N GLN A 55 -2.92 5.22 11.34
CA GLN A 55 -1.66 4.55 11.64
C GLN A 55 -1.77 3.02 11.50
N VAL A 56 -2.86 2.42 11.97
CA VAL A 56 -3.09 0.97 11.84
C VAL A 56 -3.24 0.56 10.38
N ILE A 57 -3.95 1.35 9.55
CA ILE A 57 -4.00 1.09 8.10
C ILE A 57 -2.59 1.09 7.52
N ALA A 58 -1.77 2.10 7.86
CA ALA A 58 -0.40 2.21 7.37
C ALA A 58 0.47 1.02 7.80
N ILE A 59 0.36 0.57 9.06
CA ILE A 59 1.09 -0.58 9.61
C ILE A 59 0.66 -1.89 8.94
N ALA A 60 -0.63 -2.06 8.66
CA ALA A 60 -1.16 -3.26 8.03
C ALA A 60 -0.83 -3.36 6.54
N PHE A 61 -0.50 -2.27 5.89
CA PHE A 61 -0.36 -2.18 4.44
C PHE A 61 0.70 -3.14 3.85
N PRO A 62 1.90 -3.33 4.43
CA PRO A 62 2.88 -4.29 3.93
C PRO A 62 2.34 -5.71 3.89
N LEU A 63 1.70 -6.17 4.98
CA LEU A 63 1.09 -7.50 5.02
C LEU A 63 -0.02 -7.66 3.98
N LEU A 64 -0.91 -6.65 3.87
CA LEU A 64 -2.01 -6.68 2.90
C LEU A 64 -1.48 -6.70 1.47
N SER A 65 -0.44 -5.92 1.16
CA SER A 65 0.25 -5.93 -0.13
C SER A 65 0.84 -7.31 -0.43
N GLY A 66 1.47 -7.95 0.58
CA GLY A 66 2.03 -9.29 0.47
C GLY A 66 1.00 -10.35 0.11
N VAL A 67 -0.15 -10.33 0.79
CA VAL A 67 -1.26 -11.24 0.52
C VAL A 67 -1.83 -11.00 -0.87
N VAL A 68 -2.17 -9.77 -1.20
CA VAL A 68 -2.84 -9.43 -2.46
C VAL A 68 -1.95 -9.67 -3.67
N CYS A 69 -0.66 -9.26 -3.63
CA CYS A 69 0.29 -9.51 -4.70
C CYS A 69 0.51 -11.01 -4.90
N SER A 70 0.61 -11.78 -3.81
CA SER A 70 0.78 -13.23 -3.91
C SER A 70 -0.41 -13.92 -4.56
N MET A 71 -1.63 -13.54 -4.19
CA MET A 71 -2.85 -14.08 -4.82
C MET A 71 -2.94 -13.72 -6.30
N PHE A 72 -2.55 -12.50 -6.65
CA PHE A 72 -2.57 -12.02 -8.04
C PHE A 72 -1.57 -12.79 -8.93
N VAL A 73 -0.37 -13.06 -8.40
CA VAL A 73 0.66 -13.83 -9.08
C VAL A 73 0.28 -15.32 -9.15
N GLU A 74 -0.29 -15.87 -8.09
CA GLU A 74 -0.74 -17.25 -8.02
C GLU A 74 -1.87 -17.54 -9.04
N GLN A 75 -2.76 -16.58 -9.26
CA GLN A 75 -3.77 -16.67 -10.31
C GLN A 75 -3.16 -16.91 -11.70
N GLU A 76 -2.12 -16.17 -12.04
CA GLU A 76 -1.44 -16.33 -13.35
C GLU A 76 -0.69 -17.66 -13.44
N TYR A 77 -0.20 -18.17 -12.32
CA TYR A 77 0.41 -19.49 -12.27
C TYR A 77 -0.60 -20.59 -12.60
N TYR A 78 -1.77 -20.61 -11.92
CA TYR A 78 -2.80 -21.60 -12.16
C TYR A 78 -3.49 -21.44 -13.52
N ALA A 79 -3.52 -20.25 -14.08
CA ALA A 79 -4.08 -20.00 -15.42
C ALA A 79 -3.21 -20.51 -16.57
N GLY A 80 -2.05 -21.10 -16.31
CA GLY A 80 -1.17 -21.70 -17.31
C GLY A 80 0.31 -21.42 -17.12
N SER A 81 0.81 -21.51 -15.88
CA SER A 81 2.24 -21.40 -15.54
C SER A 81 2.90 -20.16 -16.14
N TYR A 82 2.25 -19.00 -16.00
CA TYR A 82 2.71 -17.70 -16.51
C TYR A 82 2.80 -17.58 -18.05
N LYS A 83 2.35 -18.55 -18.83
CA LYS A 83 2.44 -18.53 -20.29
C LYS A 83 1.88 -17.23 -20.88
N HIS A 84 0.74 -16.77 -20.38
CA HIS A 84 0.11 -15.54 -20.86
C HIS A 84 0.96 -14.28 -20.58
N MET A 85 1.75 -14.28 -19.52
CA MET A 85 2.66 -13.17 -19.19
C MET A 85 3.96 -13.20 -20.01
N LEU A 86 4.40 -14.40 -20.40
CA LEU A 86 5.73 -14.64 -20.99
C LEU A 86 5.71 -14.74 -22.51
N THR A 87 4.61 -15.24 -23.11
CA THR A 87 4.53 -15.56 -24.55
C THR A 87 3.76 -14.52 -25.37
N THR A 88 3.44 -13.35 -24.78
CA THR A 88 2.79 -12.27 -25.55
C THR A 88 3.74 -11.67 -26.57
N SER A 89 3.23 -11.32 -27.76
CA SER A 89 3.97 -10.55 -28.78
C SER A 89 4.38 -9.14 -28.30
N ASN A 90 3.88 -8.72 -27.15
CA ASN A 90 4.16 -7.45 -26.52
C ASN A 90 5.37 -7.54 -25.56
N PRO A 91 6.08 -6.43 -25.32
CA PRO A 91 7.14 -6.41 -24.31
C PRO A 91 6.61 -6.85 -22.94
N LYS A 92 7.28 -7.81 -22.29
CA LYS A 92 6.87 -8.42 -21.01
C LYS A 92 6.59 -7.38 -19.91
N TYR A 93 7.38 -6.29 -19.86
CA TYR A 93 7.20 -5.25 -18.86
C TYR A 93 5.82 -4.55 -18.93
N LEU A 94 5.16 -4.51 -20.10
CA LEU A 94 3.82 -3.94 -20.22
C LEU A 94 2.78 -4.76 -19.44
N THR A 95 2.93 -6.07 -19.42
CA THR A 95 2.06 -6.95 -18.63
C THR A 95 2.28 -6.73 -17.13
N LEU A 96 3.53 -6.55 -16.70
CA LEU A 96 3.85 -6.21 -15.31
C LEU A 96 3.27 -4.85 -14.91
N ILE A 97 3.43 -3.82 -15.75
CA ILE A 97 2.87 -2.49 -15.52
C ILE A 97 1.34 -2.56 -15.37
N SER A 98 0.65 -3.29 -16.24
CA SER A 98 -0.81 -3.50 -16.14
C SER A 98 -1.19 -4.05 -14.77
N LYS A 99 -0.52 -5.10 -14.33
CA LYS A 99 -0.78 -5.74 -13.03
C LYS A 99 -0.51 -4.81 -11.85
N TYR A 100 0.62 -4.11 -11.89
CA TYR A 100 0.98 -3.13 -10.86
C TYR A 100 -0.08 -2.01 -10.76
N VAL A 101 -0.50 -1.43 -11.88
CA VAL A 101 -1.52 -0.37 -11.91
C VAL A 101 -2.84 -0.88 -11.35
N ILE A 102 -3.26 -2.10 -11.69
CA ILE A 102 -4.48 -2.70 -11.16
C ILE A 102 -4.41 -2.84 -9.64
N LEU A 103 -3.31 -3.37 -9.11
CA LEU A 103 -3.12 -3.52 -7.66
C LEU A 103 -3.17 -2.18 -6.93
N VAL A 104 -2.50 -1.16 -7.47
CA VAL A 104 -2.54 0.20 -6.93
C VAL A 104 -3.95 0.79 -6.99
N CYS A 105 -4.69 0.61 -8.08
CA CYS A 105 -6.08 1.07 -8.19
C CYS A 105 -7.00 0.37 -7.17
N LEU A 106 -6.87 -0.94 -6.98
CA LEU A 106 -7.65 -1.68 -5.98
C LEU A 106 -7.30 -1.22 -4.56
N GLY A 107 -6.02 -1.05 -4.25
CA GLY A 107 -5.56 -0.51 -2.97
C GLY A 107 -6.06 0.92 -2.74
N PHE A 108 -6.06 1.76 -3.77
CA PHE A 108 -6.61 3.12 -3.68
C PHE A 108 -8.10 3.12 -3.33
N VAL A 109 -8.90 2.32 -4.02
CA VAL A 109 -10.34 2.20 -3.73
C VAL A 109 -10.58 1.65 -2.33
N ALA A 110 -9.84 0.62 -1.91
CA ALA A 110 -9.93 0.04 -0.57
C ALA A 110 -9.58 1.07 0.51
N THR A 111 -8.49 1.82 0.34
CA THR A 111 -8.07 2.87 1.28
C THR A 111 -9.07 4.01 1.33
N LEU A 112 -9.59 4.42 0.18
CA LEU A 112 -10.62 5.47 0.07
C LEU A 112 -11.88 5.06 0.84
N VAL A 113 -12.39 3.85 0.61
CA VAL A 113 -13.58 3.31 1.31
C VAL A 113 -13.30 3.19 2.81
N SER A 114 -12.12 2.71 3.20
CA SER A 114 -11.72 2.55 4.61
C SER A 114 -11.69 3.90 5.33
N VAL A 115 -10.97 4.87 4.79
CA VAL A 115 -10.77 6.18 5.43
C VAL A 115 -12.05 7.01 5.45
N LEU A 116 -12.74 7.10 4.32
CA LEU A 116 -13.99 7.87 4.26
C LEU A 116 -15.13 7.18 5.00
N GLY A 117 -15.23 5.86 4.91
CA GLY A 117 -16.22 5.11 5.68
C GLY A 117 -16.02 5.27 7.19
N PHE A 118 -14.77 5.27 7.66
CA PHE A 118 -14.45 5.56 9.06
C PHE A 118 -14.81 7.00 9.44
N LYS A 119 -14.47 7.99 8.60
CA LYS A 119 -14.84 9.39 8.79
C LYS A 119 -16.35 9.56 9.00
N PHE A 120 -17.17 8.95 8.18
CA PHE A 120 -18.63 9.05 8.28
C PHE A 120 -19.22 8.21 9.43
N GLY A 121 -18.48 7.22 9.92
CA GLY A 121 -18.89 6.35 11.03
C GLY A 121 -18.54 6.91 12.42
N ILE A 122 -17.61 7.86 12.53
CA ILE A 122 -17.23 8.47 13.80
C ILE A 122 -18.18 9.61 14.16
N SER A 123 -18.60 9.69 15.43
CA SER A 123 -19.65 10.63 15.86
C SER A 123 -19.20 12.09 15.88
N GLU A 124 -17.93 12.35 16.19
CA GLU A 124 -17.34 13.69 16.27
C GLU A 124 -16.07 13.73 15.43
N ASP A 125 -16.05 14.63 14.46
CA ASP A 125 -14.94 14.81 13.52
C ASP A 125 -14.28 16.17 13.75
N TYR A 126 -13.01 16.13 14.16
CA TYR A 126 -12.20 17.32 14.44
C TYR A 126 -11.35 17.75 13.24
N PHE A 127 -11.27 16.92 12.21
CA PHE A 127 -10.46 17.20 11.04
C PHE A 127 -11.29 17.62 9.83
N THR A 128 -10.72 18.47 9.00
CA THR A 128 -11.34 18.89 7.74
C THR A 128 -11.38 17.74 6.74
N PHE A 129 -12.31 17.78 5.78
CA PHE A 129 -12.34 16.79 4.69
C PHE A 129 -11.00 16.68 3.95
N ASN A 130 -10.31 17.82 3.77
CA ASN A 130 -9.00 17.86 3.13
C ASN A 130 -7.94 17.05 3.89
N PHE A 131 -8.02 16.98 5.24
CA PHE A 131 -7.13 16.15 6.04
C PHE A 131 -7.20 14.67 5.61
N TYR A 132 -8.41 14.13 5.44
CA TYR A 132 -8.62 12.74 5.04
C TYR A 132 -8.17 12.48 3.61
N MET A 133 -8.43 13.41 2.69
CA MET A 133 -7.97 13.27 1.30
C MET A 133 -6.44 13.23 1.20
N ILE A 134 -5.74 14.09 1.93
CA ILE A 134 -4.27 14.08 1.99
C ILE A 134 -3.78 12.80 2.67
N SER A 135 -4.45 12.35 3.74
CA SER A 135 -4.10 11.08 4.41
C SER A 135 -4.21 9.88 3.46
N ILE A 136 -5.25 9.82 2.61
CA ILE A 136 -5.39 8.79 1.57
C ILE A 136 -4.22 8.86 0.58
N LEU A 137 -3.86 10.06 0.11
CA LEU A 137 -2.73 10.22 -0.81
C LEU A 137 -1.40 9.80 -0.18
N ILE A 138 -1.16 10.10 1.10
CA ILE A 138 0.03 9.65 1.84
C ILE A 138 0.06 8.12 1.92
N LEU A 139 -1.04 7.50 2.36
CA LEU A 139 -1.14 6.05 2.52
C LEU A 139 -0.84 5.33 1.19
N ILE A 140 -1.49 5.76 0.10
CA ILE A 140 -1.27 5.16 -1.21
C ILE A 140 0.13 5.47 -1.74
N GLY A 141 0.60 6.71 -1.63
CA GLY A 141 1.94 7.09 -2.10
C GLY A 141 3.05 6.24 -1.44
N CYS A 142 2.93 6.01 -0.13
CA CYS A 142 3.89 5.17 0.60
C CYS A 142 3.75 3.67 0.28
N SER A 143 2.56 3.20 -0.06
CA SER A 143 2.32 1.79 -0.40
C SER A 143 2.79 1.39 -1.80
N LEU A 144 3.10 2.35 -2.67
CA LEU A 144 3.60 2.06 -4.02
C LEU A 144 4.85 1.17 -4.01
N PHE A 145 5.76 1.43 -3.08
CA PHE A 145 6.97 0.61 -2.92
C PHE A 145 6.64 -0.81 -2.47
N GLU A 146 5.69 -0.98 -1.54
CA GLU A 146 5.27 -2.27 -1.02
C GLU A 146 4.71 -3.16 -2.13
N TYR A 147 3.89 -2.62 -3.02
CA TYR A 147 3.40 -3.36 -4.19
C TYR A 147 4.53 -3.81 -5.13
N ILE A 148 5.57 -2.98 -5.32
CA ILE A 148 6.74 -3.33 -6.14
C ILE A 148 7.49 -4.50 -5.50
N LEU A 149 7.80 -4.39 -4.21
CA LEU A 149 8.54 -5.39 -3.46
C LEU A 149 7.79 -6.72 -3.43
N HIS A 150 6.50 -6.69 -3.08
CA HIS A 150 5.69 -7.89 -2.95
C HIS A 150 5.36 -8.56 -4.30
N LEU A 151 5.26 -7.80 -5.40
CA LEU A 151 5.22 -8.38 -6.74
C LEU A 151 6.51 -9.13 -7.07
N PHE A 152 7.67 -8.53 -6.78
CA PHE A 152 8.96 -9.19 -6.98
C PHE A 152 9.06 -10.48 -6.15
N LEU A 153 8.76 -10.41 -4.84
CA LEU A 153 8.82 -11.56 -3.94
C LEU A 153 7.88 -12.68 -4.38
N SER A 154 6.66 -12.34 -4.78
CA SER A 154 5.67 -13.30 -5.23
C SER A 154 6.08 -14.00 -6.53
N LEU A 155 6.61 -13.24 -7.50
CA LEU A 155 7.07 -13.77 -8.79
C LEU A 155 8.33 -14.64 -8.62
N ARG A 156 9.30 -14.20 -7.81
CA ARG A 156 10.59 -14.88 -7.66
C ARG A 156 10.55 -16.05 -6.68
N PHE A 157 9.97 -15.83 -5.49
CA PHE A 157 10.02 -16.77 -4.38
C PHE A 157 8.66 -17.40 -4.05
N GLY A 158 7.56 -16.79 -4.50
CA GLY A 158 6.20 -17.29 -4.31
C GLY A 158 5.47 -16.70 -3.12
N LYS A 159 4.27 -17.26 -2.87
CA LYS A 159 3.30 -16.76 -1.89
C LYS A 159 3.85 -16.70 -0.46
N GLY A 160 4.49 -17.77 -0.02
CA GLY A 160 5.00 -17.86 1.35
C GLY A 160 6.03 -16.77 1.66
N ALA A 161 6.96 -16.50 0.74
CA ALA A 161 7.97 -15.46 0.91
C ALA A 161 7.34 -14.06 0.96
N SER A 162 6.38 -13.76 0.08
CA SER A 162 5.71 -12.46 0.06
C SER A 162 4.93 -12.20 1.35
N ILE A 163 4.15 -13.17 1.82
CA ILE A 163 3.38 -13.03 3.06
C ILE A 163 4.32 -12.99 4.28
N GLY A 164 5.35 -13.84 4.33
CA GLY A 164 6.31 -13.87 5.42
C GLY A 164 7.05 -12.54 5.59
N VAL A 165 7.54 -11.95 4.49
CA VAL A 165 8.15 -10.62 4.51
C VAL A 165 7.13 -9.57 4.93
N GLY A 166 5.89 -9.60 4.42
CA GLY A 166 4.84 -8.66 4.81
C GLY A 166 4.51 -8.68 6.31
N ILE A 167 4.56 -9.86 6.96
CA ILE A 167 4.41 -9.97 8.42
C ILE A 167 5.57 -9.27 9.13
N VAL A 168 6.82 -9.51 8.70
CA VAL A 168 8.01 -8.88 9.29
C VAL A 168 7.96 -7.38 9.12
N GLU A 169 7.59 -6.89 7.93
CA GLU A 169 7.48 -5.45 7.64
C GLU A 169 6.37 -4.78 8.44
N MET A 170 5.23 -5.46 8.64
CA MET A 170 4.15 -4.97 9.49
C MET A 170 4.62 -4.78 10.93
N LEU A 171 5.33 -5.77 11.50
CA LEU A 171 5.88 -5.69 12.86
C LEU A 171 6.96 -4.59 12.95
N LEU A 172 7.82 -4.50 11.94
CA LEU A 172 8.86 -3.48 11.86
C LEU A 172 8.26 -2.07 11.74
N SER A 173 7.22 -1.90 10.95
CA SER A 173 6.47 -0.64 10.81
C SER A 173 5.89 -0.18 12.16
N ALA A 174 5.28 -1.11 12.92
CA ALA A 174 4.78 -0.84 14.26
C ALA A 174 5.90 -0.46 15.24
N LEU A 175 7.04 -1.16 15.19
CA LEU A 175 8.20 -0.87 16.01
C LEU A 175 8.79 0.52 15.67
N LEU A 176 8.95 0.83 14.38
CA LEU A 176 9.50 2.08 13.90
C LEU A 176 8.55 3.29 14.09
N LEU A 177 7.30 3.08 14.44
CA LEU A 177 6.40 4.14 14.89
C LEU A 177 6.83 4.69 16.26
N THR A 178 7.43 3.88 17.10
CA THR A 178 7.91 4.27 18.43
C THR A 178 9.18 5.14 18.38
N GLY A 179 9.68 5.55 19.53
CA GLY A 179 10.95 6.29 19.66
C GLY A 179 12.15 5.57 19.04
N LEU A 180 12.12 4.23 18.93
CA LEU A 180 13.18 3.44 18.30
C LEU A 180 13.35 3.76 16.81
N GLY A 181 12.29 4.19 16.14
CA GLY A 181 12.36 4.61 14.74
C GLY A 181 12.92 6.01 14.51
N SER A 182 13.18 6.79 15.56
CA SER A 182 13.64 8.18 15.41
C SER A 182 14.99 8.25 14.72
N GLY A 183 15.06 9.00 13.60
CA GLY A 183 16.28 9.18 12.80
C GLY A 183 16.62 8.05 11.82
N ILE A 184 15.96 6.89 11.89
CA ILE A 184 16.24 5.74 11.00
C ILE A 184 15.06 5.31 10.13
N TRP A 185 13.82 5.67 10.46
CA TRP A 185 12.60 5.21 9.78
C TRP A 185 12.60 5.48 8.27
N GLN A 186 13.27 6.55 7.84
CA GLN A 186 13.35 6.97 6.44
C GLN A 186 14.01 5.92 5.53
N TYR A 187 14.85 5.06 6.09
CA TYR A 187 15.54 4.00 5.37
C TYR A 187 14.70 2.71 5.25
N PHE A 188 13.55 2.66 5.91
CA PHE A 188 12.66 1.50 5.93
C PHE A 188 11.34 1.83 5.24
N PRO A 189 11.12 1.39 3.99
CA PRO A 189 9.91 1.70 3.23
C PRO A 189 8.61 1.36 3.95
N CYS A 190 8.57 0.24 4.67
CA CYS A 190 7.40 -0.17 5.44
C CYS A 190 6.97 0.84 6.52
N ALA A 191 7.90 1.67 7.02
CA ALA A 191 7.63 2.68 8.04
C ALA A 191 7.18 4.03 7.44
N TRP A 192 7.33 4.25 6.14
CA TRP A 192 7.02 5.55 5.54
C TRP A 192 5.56 5.96 5.78
N GLY A 193 4.62 5.06 5.51
CA GLY A 193 3.19 5.33 5.66
C GLY A 193 2.83 5.78 7.07
N VAL A 194 3.21 5.02 8.08
CA VAL A 194 2.86 5.30 9.47
C VAL A 194 3.54 6.57 9.99
N ARG A 195 4.77 6.84 9.58
CA ARG A 195 5.50 8.04 9.98
C ARG A 195 4.97 9.31 9.31
N PHE A 196 4.71 9.29 8.01
CA PHE A 196 4.11 10.43 7.33
C PHE A 196 2.70 10.73 7.81
N ILE A 197 1.88 9.71 8.13
CA ILE A 197 0.56 9.92 8.76
C ILE A 197 0.71 10.57 10.14
N THR A 198 1.66 10.12 10.96
CA THR A 198 1.92 10.70 12.29
C THR A 198 2.31 12.18 12.17
N ILE A 199 3.23 12.50 11.26
CA ILE A 199 3.69 13.85 11.00
C ILE A 199 2.53 14.73 10.50
N TRP A 200 1.77 14.25 9.51
CA TRP A 200 0.63 14.95 8.94
C TRP A 200 -0.45 15.26 9.99
N SER A 201 -0.75 14.28 10.84
CA SER A 201 -1.73 14.43 11.92
C SER A 201 -1.26 15.46 12.95
N SER A 202 0.01 15.47 13.31
CA SER A 202 0.59 16.46 14.23
C SER A 202 0.53 17.87 13.67
N PHE A 203 0.79 18.07 12.38
CA PHE A 203 0.64 19.39 11.75
C PHE A 203 -0.80 19.86 11.67
N SER A 204 -1.75 18.95 11.51
CA SER A 204 -3.16 19.27 11.36
C SER A 204 -3.85 19.55 12.70
N SER A 205 -3.38 18.94 13.80
CA SER A 205 -3.99 19.09 15.14
C SER A 205 -3.34 20.18 16.00
N SER A 206 -2.08 20.55 15.74
CA SER A 206 -1.33 21.44 16.62
C SER A 206 -1.52 22.92 16.23
N LYS A 207 -1.72 23.77 17.26
CA LYS A 207 -1.62 25.23 17.18
C LYS A 207 -0.16 25.73 17.21
N THR A 208 0.79 24.96 16.69
CA THR A 208 2.21 25.28 16.70
C THR A 208 2.51 26.54 15.90
N VAL A 209 3.50 27.32 16.37
CA VAL A 209 3.93 28.56 15.72
C VAL A 209 4.26 28.30 14.25
N GLU A 210 3.73 29.12 13.36
CA GLU A 210 3.75 28.96 11.91
C GLU A 210 5.17 28.78 11.32
N TYR A 211 6.16 29.45 11.91
CA TYR A 211 7.58 29.34 11.51
C TYR A 211 8.15 27.91 11.71
N ILE A 212 7.89 27.30 12.87
CA ILE A 212 8.36 25.93 13.19
C ILE A 212 7.70 24.93 12.25
N LYS A 213 6.41 25.15 11.89
CA LYS A 213 5.72 24.32 10.90
C LYS A 213 6.38 24.35 9.53
N VAL A 214 6.75 25.54 9.04
CA VAL A 214 7.33 25.69 7.69
C VAL A 214 8.70 25.00 7.58
N GLU A 215 9.58 25.13 8.55
CA GLU A 215 10.90 24.51 8.51
C GLU A 215 10.83 22.99 8.63
N SER A 216 9.95 22.50 9.50
CA SER A 216 9.70 21.04 9.62
C SER A 216 9.09 20.47 8.33
N ILE A 217 8.15 21.15 7.70
CA ILE A 217 7.54 20.72 6.43
C ILE A 217 8.60 20.57 5.33
N LYS A 218 9.54 21.52 5.20
CA LYS A 218 10.62 21.44 4.21
C LYS A 218 11.50 20.20 4.40
N SER A 219 11.87 19.87 5.64
CA SER A 219 12.63 18.66 5.95
C SER A 219 11.89 17.40 5.54
N TYR A 220 10.58 17.30 5.83
CA TYR A 220 9.79 16.13 5.46
C TYR A 220 9.47 16.06 3.97
N GLN A 221 9.38 17.19 3.27
CA GLN A 221 9.29 17.21 1.81
C GLN A 221 10.54 16.60 1.16
N SER A 222 11.73 16.93 1.66
CA SER A 222 12.99 16.34 1.19
C SER A 222 13.01 14.82 1.35
N ILE A 223 12.56 14.32 2.51
CA ILE A 223 12.43 12.87 2.75
C ILE A 223 11.39 12.26 1.80
N GLY A 224 10.26 12.92 1.60
CA GLY A 224 9.23 12.44 0.67
C GLY A 224 9.72 12.34 -0.78
N LEU A 225 10.53 13.29 -1.25
CA LEU A 225 11.18 13.23 -2.55
C LEU A 225 12.16 12.06 -2.66
N MET A 226 12.94 11.82 -1.60
CA MET A 226 13.82 10.64 -1.53
C MET A 226 13.03 9.33 -1.63
N CYS A 227 11.94 9.19 -0.87
CA CYS A 227 11.07 8.02 -0.92
C CYS A 227 10.48 7.81 -2.33
N GLY A 228 10.04 8.90 -2.97
CA GLY A 228 9.54 8.87 -4.35
C GLY A 228 10.61 8.42 -5.35
N PHE A 229 11.83 8.95 -5.22
CA PHE A 229 12.96 8.55 -6.07
C PHE A 229 13.30 7.06 -5.91
N VAL A 230 13.40 6.57 -4.66
CA VAL A 230 13.65 5.15 -4.36
C VAL A 230 12.55 4.26 -4.95
N THR A 231 11.30 4.66 -4.84
CA THR A 231 10.16 3.93 -5.41
C THR A 231 10.22 3.84 -6.93
N ILE A 232 10.52 4.95 -7.61
CA ILE A 232 10.68 4.97 -9.07
C ILE A 232 11.84 4.08 -9.49
N LEU A 233 12.98 4.18 -8.81
CA LEU A 233 14.16 3.36 -9.11
C LEU A 233 13.84 1.86 -8.94
N ALA A 234 13.19 1.49 -7.85
CA ALA A 234 12.76 0.11 -7.60
C ALA A 234 11.82 -0.41 -8.69
N PHE A 235 10.87 0.44 -9.16
CA PHE A 235 9.97 0.08 -10.24
C PHE A 235 10.69 -0.17 -11.57
N VAL A 236 11.65 0.69 -11.92
CA VAL A 236 12.47 0.52 -13.13
C VAL A 236 13.29 -0.77 -13.04
N ILE A 237 13.92 -1.04 -11.89
CA ILE A 237 14.67 -2.28 -11.66
C ILE A 237 13.75 -3.50 -11.80
N LEU A 238 12.55 -3.47 -11.24
CA LEU A 238 11.58 -4.56 -11.37
C LEU A 238 11.18 -4.79 -12.83
N CYS A 239 10.94 -3.74 -13.61
CA CYS A 239 10.61 -3.85 -15.03
C CYS A 239 11.76 -4.46 -15.85
N ILE A 240 13.01 -4.05 -15.59
CA ILE A 240 14.19 -4.59 -16.26
C ILE A 240 14.37 -6.07 -15.89
N TRP A 241 14.26 -6.42 -14.61
CA TRP A 241 14.34 -7.79 -14.14
C TRP A 241 13.26 -8.67 -14.77
N PHE A 242 12.01 -8.21 -14.77
CA PHE A 242 10.89 -8.97 -15.33
C PHE A 242 11.00 -9.18 -16.84
N SER A 243 11.60 -8.24 -17.58
CA SER A 243 11.84 -8.39 -19.01
C SER A 243 12.74 -9.60 -19.34
N LYS A 244 13.65 -9.95 -18.41
CA LYS A 244 14.57 -11.08 -18.52
C LYS A 244 14.07 -12.35 -17.81
N TRP A 245 12.94 -12.25 -17.11
CA TRP A 245 12.41 -13.37 -16.33
C TRP A 245 11.73 -14.40 -17.25
N GLU A 246 12.02 -15.68 -17.03
CA GLU A 246 11.53 -16.80 -17.85
C GLU A 246 10.52 -17.71 -17.14
N GLY A 247 10.03 -17.26 -15.99
CA GLY A 247 9.12 -18.04 -15.14
C GLY A 247 9.83 -18.77 -14.00
N LYS A 248 9.05 -19.36 -13.10
CA LYS A 248 9.58 -20.30 -12.11
C LYS A 248 9.98 -21.59 -12.81
N LYS A 249 11.21 -22.05 -12.59
CA LYS A 249 11.55 -23.44 -12.90
C LYS A 249 10.70 -24.32 -12.01
N SER A 250 10.00 -25.30 -12.57
CA SER A 250 9.40 -26.38 -11.80
C SER A 250 10.53 -27.05 -11.02
N GLU A 251 10.50 -26.99 -9.70
CA GLU A 251 11.28 -27.93 -8.89
C GLU A 251 10.63 -29.29 -9.14
N GLU A 252 11.33 -30.16 -9.84
CA GLU A 252 11.05 -31.59 -9.99
C GLU A 252 11.19 -32.27 -8.64
#